data_b64de3a310a48a40b0c82a2325fa540d
#
_entry.id   b64de3a310a48a40b0c82a2325fa540d
#
_cell.length_a   1.000
_cell.length_b   1.000
_cell.length_c   1.000
_cell.angle_alpha   90.00
_cell.angle_beta   90.00
_cell.angle_gamma   90.00
#
_symmetry.space_group_name_H-M   'P 1'
#
loop_
_entity.id
_entity.type
_entity.pdbx_description
1 polymer ?
#
loop_
_entity_poly.entity_id
_entity_poly.type
_entity_poly.pdbx_seq_one_letter_code
_entity_poly.pdbx_strand_id
1 'polypeptide(L)'
;MKLKMDGICKSFGSNEVLKSVGFQLSEGEICALLGENGAGKSTLMNILGGVLQPDSGEILLDGQKRKFDSPAQSLDAGIAFIHQELNLINDLPIYENMFIGRELKKKNGLLDHKRMIEETRRVFERMGLTLDPKEMVRNLDASYKQIVEISRALLMNAKMSRRRR
;
A
#
# COMPACT_ATOMS: atom_id res chain seq x y z
N MET A 1 3.34 14.12 6.02
CA MET A 1 4.39 13.08 6.06
C MET A 1 5.44 13.43 5.01
N LYS A 2 6.71 13.49 5.39
CA LYS A 2 7.84 13.70 4.46
C LYS A 2 8.67 12.42 4.42
N LEU A 3 8.84 11.86 3.22
CA LEU A 3 9.67 10.69 2.97
C LEU A 3 10.99 11.15 2.32
N LYS A 4 12.12 10.63 2.80
CA LYS A 4 13.41 10.74 2.14
C LYS A 4 14.11 9.37 2.18
N MET A 5 14.60 8.93 1.05
CA MET A 5 15.57 7.83 0.93
C MET A 5 16.89 8.46 0.53
N ASP A 6 17.96 8.18 1.23
CA ASP A 6 19.25 8.85 1.05
C ASP A 6 20.37 7.82 0.89
N GLY A 7 21.12 7.94 -0.20
CA GLY A 7 22.27 7.10 -0.48
C GLY A 7 21.99 5.60 -0.58
N ILE A 8 20.80 5.22 -1.07
CA ILE A 8 20.37 3.82 -1.14
C ILE A 8 21.22 3.06 -2.15
N CYS A 9 21.91 2.01 -1.68
CA CYS A 9 22.62 1.05 -2.51
C CYS A 9 21.97 -0.32 -2.42
N LYS A 10 21.97 -1.06 -3.52
CA LYS A 10 21.53 -2.45 -3.57
C LYS A 10 22.20 -3.22 -4.68
N SER A 11 22.78 -4.37 -4.32
CA SER A 11 23.39 -5.31 -5.26
C SER A 11 22.71 -6.68 -5.18
N PHE A 12 22.71 -7.40 -6.28
CA PHE A 12 22.32 -8.80 -6.38
C PHE A 12 23.49 -9.58 -6.97
N GLY A 13 24.25 -10.28 -6.12
CA GLY A 13 25.51 -10.87 -6.48
C GLY A 13 26.52 -9.78 -6.93
N SER A 14 27.08 -9.90 -8.11
CA SER A 14 28.02 -8.90 -8.70
C SER A 14 27.31 -7.73 -9.40
N ASN A 15 25.98 -7.76 -9.53
CA ASN A 15 25.23 -6.71 -10.21
C ASN A 15 24.76 -5.64 -9.23
N GLU A 16 25.35 -4.46 -9.30
CA GLU A 16 24.95 -3.29 -8.53
C GLU A 16 23.77 -2.56 -9.21
N VAL A 17 22.57 -2.71 -8.65
CA VAL A 17 21.32 -2.20 -9.22
C VAL A 17 21.01 -0.78 -8.76
N LEU A 18 21.27 -0.47 -7.48
CA LEU A 18 21.12 0.88 -6.95
C LEU A 18 22.47 1.39 -6.46
N LYS A 19 22.89 2.56 -6.96
CA LYS A 19 24.17 3.19 -6.72
C LYS A 19 23.95 4.54 -6.04
N SER A 20 23.89 4.55 -4.71
CA SER A 20 23.69 5.78 -3.91
C SER A 20 22.47 6.59 -4.36
N VAL A 21 21.34 5.91 -4.56
CA VAL A 21 20.11 6.54 -5.09
C VAL A 21 19.42 7.34 -4.00
N GLY A 22 19.02 8.58 -4.34
CA GLY A 22 18.19 9.44 -3.52
C GLY A 22 16.77 9.52 -4.06
N PHE A 23 15.78 9.55 -3.15
CA PHE A 23 14.37 9.79 -3.47
C PHE A 23 13.74 10.60 -2.35
N GLN A 24 12.92 11.59 -2.70
CA GLN A 24 12.23 12.42 -1.72
C GLN A 24 10.80 12.68 -2.16
N LEU A 25 9.87 12.69 -1.20
CA LEU A 25 8.46 12.99 -1.40
C LEU A 25 7.92 13.78 -0.20
N SER A 26 7.26 14.88 -0.47
CA SER A 26 6.62 15.74 0.54
C SER A 26 5.11 15.47 0.62
N GLU A 27 4.47 15.96 1.67
CA GLU A 27 3.02 15.86 1.82
C GLU A 27 2.28 16.62 0.72
N GLY A 28 1.28 15.97 0.13
CA GLY A 28 0.51 16.52 -1.00
C GLY A 28 1.24 16.48 -2.35
N GLU A 29 2.47 15.98 -2.40
CA GLU A 29 3.26 15.89 -3.61
C GLU A 29 2.95 14.60 -4.40
N ILE A 30 2.93 14.69 -5.72
CA ILE A 30 2.89 13.56 -6.65
C ILE A 30 4.22 13.52 -7.38
N CYS A 31 4.94 12.40 -7.26
CA CYS A 31 6.24 12.19 -7.90
C CYS A 31 6.18 11.01 -8.86
N ALA A 32 6.62 11.22 -10.11
CA ALA A 32 6.78 10.15 -11.09
C ALA A 32 8.21 9.63 -11.09
N LEU A 33 8.39 8.33 -10.83
CA LEU A 33 9.68 7.66 -10.92
C LEU A 33 9.87 7.09 -12.33
N LEU A 34 10.64 7.79 -13.16
CA LEU A 34 10.91 7.43 -14.55
C LEU A 34 12.25 6.72 -14.72
N GLY A 35 12.37 5.89 -15.73
CA GLY A 35 13.61 5.18 -16.08
C GLY A 35 13.32 3.95 -16.94
N GLU A 36 14.34 3.42 -17.58
CA GLU A 36 14.28 2.21 -18.41
C GLU A 36 13.93 0.96 -17.60
N ASN A 37 13.56 -0.12 -18.30
CA ASN A 37 13.38 -1.41 -17.66
C ASN A 37 14.74 -1.89 -17.12
N GLY A 38 14.74 -2.36 -15.86
CA GLY A 38 15.99 -2.72 -15.18
C GLY A 38 16.70 -1.57 -14.45
N ALA A 39 16.26 -0.31 -14.56
CA ALA A 39 16.88 0.83 -13.87
C ALA A 39 16.73 0.84 -12.33
N GLY A 40 16.25 -0.24 -11.72
CA GLY A 40 16.16 -0.35 -10.26
C GLY A 40 14.90 0.25 -9.62
N LYS A 41 13.93 0.77 -10.40
CA LYS A 41 12.70 1.38 -9.86
C LYS A 41 11.94 0.46 -8.89
N SER A 42 11.68 -0.77 -9.32
CA SER A 42 11.00 -1.77 -8.48
C SER A 42 11.83 -2.16 -7.27
N THR A 43 13.16 -2.22 -7.41
CA THR A 43 14.07 -2.49 -6.29
C THR A 43 13.99 -1.40 -5.23
N LEU A 44 14.00 -0.12 -5.65
CA LEU A 44 13.86 1.02 -4.73
C LEU A 44 12.51 0.98 -3.99
N MET A 45 11.41 0.71 -4.72
CA MET A 45 10.08 0.58 -4.13
C MET A 45 9.96 -0.63 -3.20
N ASN A 46 10.57 -1.77 -3.54
CA ASN A 46 10.59 -2.95 -2.68
C ASN A 46 11.39 -2.72 -1.39
N ILE A 47 12.43 -1.90 -1.41
CA ILE A 47 13.15 -1.46 -0.21
C ILE A 47 12.24 -0.59 0.66
N LEU A 48 11.57 0.39 0.07
CA LEU A 48 10.60 1.23 0.77
C LEU A 48 9.44 0.41 1.33
N GLY A 49 9.01 -0.63 0.61
CA GLY A 49 7.96 -1.56 1.02
C GLY A 49 8.36 -2.58 2.08
N GLY A 50 9.64 -2.65 2.46
CA GLY A 50 10.12 -3.64 3.43
C GLY A 50 10.18 -5.09 2.88
N VAL A 51 10.12 -5.25 1.56
CA VAL A 51 10.30 -6.54 0.87
C VAL A 51 11.79 -6.87 0.72
N LEU A 52 12.61 -5.84 0.50
CA LEU A 52 14.06 -5.93 0.37
C LEU A 52 14.73 -5.03 1.39
N GLN A 53 15.95 -5.42 1.82
CA GLN A 53 16.82 -4.57 2.62
C GLN A 53 17.84 -3.87 1.72
N PRO A 54 18.12 -2.59 1.90
CA PRO A 54 19.24 -1.94 1.24
C PRO A 54 20.56 -2.47 1.80
N ASP A 55 21.62 -2.44 0.99
CA ASP A 55 22.96 -2.76 1.44
C ASP A 55 23.58 -1.59 2.21
N SER A 56 23.23 -0.36 1.81
CA SER A 56 23.57 0.88 2.52
C SER A 56 22.55 1.98 2.22
N GLY A 57 22.70 3.10 2.92
CA GLY A 57 21.77 4.24 2.85
C GLY A 57 20.72 4.20 3.96
N GLU A 58 19.80 5.14 3.93
CA GLU A 58 18.79 5.27 4.98
C GLU A 58 17.43 5.76 4.45
N ILE A 59 16.38 5.37 5.16
CA ILE A 59 15.02 5.85 4.94
C ILE A 59 14.66 6.76 6.12
N LEU A 60 14.17 7.95 5.82
CA LEU A 60 13.70 8.91 6.80
C LEU A 60 12.21 9.20 6.58
N LEU A 61 11.41 9.06 7.62
CA LEU A 61 10.02 9.52 7.67
C LEU A 61 9.88 10.63 8.70
N ASP A 62 9.44 11.80 8.25
CA ASP A 62 9.34 13.01 9.08
C ASP A 62 10.65 13.32 9.84
N GLY A 63 11.80 13.09 9.17
CA GLY A 63 13.14 13.29 9.72
C GLY A 63 13.63 12.18 10.65
N GLN A 64 12.83 11.18 10.96
CA GLN A 64 13.20 10.03 11.78
C GLN A 64 13.67 8.86 10.92
N LYS A 65 14.83 8.32 11.23
CA LYS A 65 15.35 7.12 10.57
C LYS A 65 14.42 5.93 10.82
N ARG A 66 14.07 5.24 9.74
CA ARG A 66 13.23 4.05 9.75
C ARG A 66 13.91 2.91 9.02
N LYS A 67 13.62 1.71 9.47
CA LYS A 67 13.96 0.47 8.79
C LYS A 67 12.72 -0.39 8.74
N PHE A 68 12.43 -0.94 7.58
CA PHE A 68 11.27 -1.80 7.38
C PHE A 68 11.76 -3.23 7.09
N ASP A 69 11.63 -4.12 8.07
CA ASP A 69 12.03 -5.52 7.93
C ASP A 69 10.88 -6.39 7.36
N SER A 70 9.72 -5.81 7.14
CA SER A 70 8.57 -6.46 6.54
C SER A 70 7.59 -5.46 5.92
N PRO A 71 6.76 -5.89 4.93
CA PRO A 71 5.70 -5.05 4.36
C PRO A 71 4.70 -4.55 5.41
N ALA A 72 4.45 -5.33 6.45
CA ALA A 72 3.57 -4.92 7.55
C ALA A 72 4.09 -3.68 8.27
N GLN A 73 5.41 -3.59 8.54
CA GLN A 73 6.02 -2.43 9.18
C GLN A 73 5.95 -1.18 8.30
N SER A 74 6.21 -1.30 6.98
CA SER A 74 6.07 -0.21 6.02
C SER A 74 4.62 0.29 5.97
N LEU A 75 3.67 -0.62 5.91
CA LEU A 75 2.24 -0.31 5.93
C LEU A 75 1.81 0.37 7.24
N ASP A 76 2.30 -0.10 8.39
CA ASP A 76 2.04 0.50 9.71
C ASP A 76 2.67 1.90 9.84
N ALA A 77 3.72 2.18 9.10
CA ALA A 77 4.31 3.52 8.98
C ALA A 77 3.53 4.46 8.03
N GLY A 78 2.49 3.97 7.36
CA GLY A 78 1.62 4.75 6.47
C GLY A 78 1.99 4.66 4.99
N ILE A 79 2.86 3.74 4.61
CA ILE A 79 3.25 3.50 3.23
C ILE A 79 2.42 2.33 2.69
N ALA A 80 1.55 2.59 1.73
CA ALA A 80 0.76 1.56 1.06
C ALA A 80 1.21 1.40 -0.39
N PHE A 81 1.27 0.15 -0.84
CA PHE A 81 1.62 -0.19 -2.21
C PHE A 81 0.42 -0.71 -2.97
N ILE A 82 0.31 -0.30 -4.22
CA ILE A 82 -0.61 -0.87 -5.21
C ILE A 82 0.27 -1.61 -6.22
N HIS A 83 0.13 -2.92 -6.28
CA HIS A 83 0.88 -3.76 -7.20
C HIS A 83 0.30 -3.70 -8.61
N GLN A 84 1.13 -4.00 -9.62
CA GLN A 84 0.68 -4.12 -11.00
C GLN A 84 -0.23 -5.33 -11.22
N GLU A 85 0.00 -6.40 -10.46
CA GLU A 85 -0.85 -7.58 -10.45
C GLU A 85 -2.01 -7.39 -9.49
N LEU A 86 -3.21 -7.75 -9.94
CA LEU A 86 -4.42 -7.64 -9.12
C LEU A 86 -4.44 -8.74 -8.08
N ASN A 87 -4.28 -8.37 -6.83
CA ASN A 87 -4.28 -9.28 -5.67
C ASN A 87 -5.68 -9.36 -5.02
N LEU A 88 -6.71 -9.53 -5.85
CA LEU A 88 -8.09 -9.69 -5.40
C LEU A 88 -8.55 -11.15 -5.58
N ILE A 89 -9.31 -11.62 -4.61
CA ILE A 89 -9.95 -12.94 -4.66
C ILE A 89 -11.27 -12.80 -5.41
N ASN A 90 -11.36 -13.38 -6.61
CA ASN A 90 -12.51 -13.25 -7.51
C ASN A 90 -13.82 -13.79 -6.89
N ASP A 91 -13.74 -14.84 -6.08
CA ASP A 91 -14.89 -15.51 -5.48
C ASP A 91 -15.33 -14.91 -4.14
N LEU A 92 -14.80 -13.75 -3.78
CA LEU A 92 -15.23 -12.98 -2.63
C LEU A 92 -15.87 -11.66 -3.07
N PRO A 93 -16.84 -11.14 -2.28
CA PRO A 93 -17.38 -9.80 -2.51
C PRO A 93 -16.33 -8.73 -2.24
N ILE A 94 -16.57 -7.55 -2.78
CA ILE A 94 -15.64 -6.42 -2.68
C ILE A 94 -15.31 -6.12 -1.22
N TYR A 95 -16.32 -6.01 -0.33
CA TYR A 95 -16.08 -5.65 1.07
C TYR A 95 -15.17 -6.66 1.80
N GLU A 96 -15.21 -7.94 1.46
CA GLU A 96 -14.30 -8.93 2.04
C GLU A 96 -12.88 -8.74 1.52
N ASN A 97 -12.72 -8.53 0.20
CA ASN A 97 -11.43 -8.18 -0.38
C ASN A 97 -10.80 -6.92 0.24
N MET A 98 -11.62 -5.93 0.58
CA MET A 98 -11.16 -4.70 1.25
C MET A 98 -10.57 -4.95 2.65
N PHE A 99 -10.95 -6.04 3.30
CA PHE A 99 -10.59 -6.34 4.69
C PHE A 99 -9.76 -7.62 4.87
N ILE A 100 -9.32 -8.29 3.81
CA ILE A 100 -8.49 -9.51 3.88
C ILE A 100 -7.32 -9.30 4.85
N GLY A 101 -7.19 -10.22 5.82
CA GLY A 101 -6.16 -10.21 6.85
C GLY A 101 -6.34 -9.12 7.93
N ARG A 102 -7.43 -8.36 7.88
CA ARG A 102 -7.76 -7.27 8.81
C ARG A 102 -9.26 -7.16 9.04
N GLU A 103 -9.93 -8.29 9.05
CA GLU A 103 -11.38 -8.39 9.21
C GLU A 103 -11.85 -7.72 10.50
N LEU A 104 -12.97 -7.00 10.41
CA LEU A 104 -13.60 -6.42 11.58
C LEU A 104 -14.37 -7.49 12.33
N LYS A 105 -14.17 -7.56 13.65
CA LYS A 105 -14.84 -8.52 14.53
C LYS A 105 -15.78 -7.81 15.48
N LYS A 106 -16.90 -8.45 15.75
CA LYS A 106 -17.83 -8.11 16.83
C LYS A 106 -17.21 -8.46 18.19
N LYS A 107 -17.84 -8.02 19.29
CA LYS A 107 -17.42 -8.33 20.67
C LYS A 107 -17.35 -9.83 20.96
N ASN A 108 -18.17 -10.64 20.29
CA ASN A 108 -18.22 -12.09 20.41
C ASN A 108 -17.22 -12.85 19.52
N GLY A 109 -16.30 -12.12 18.82
CA GLY A 109 -15.27 -12.71 17.98
C GLY A 109 -15.70 -13.03 16.53
N LEU A 110 -16.99 -13.00 16.22
CA LEU A 110 -17.51 -13.23 14.85
C LEU A 110 -17.21 -12.03 13.95
N LEU A 111 -17.14 -12.30 12.62
CA LEU A 111 -16.95 -11.25 11.62
C LEU A 111 -18.10 -10.24 11.64
N ASP A 112 -17.76 -8.97 11.55
CA ASP A 112 -18.72 -7.87 11.46
C ASP A 112 -18.92 -7.43 10.01
N HIS A 113 -19.57 -8.27 9.21
CA HIS A 113 -19.83 -8.00 7.81
C HIS A 113 -20.56 -6.65 7.61
N LYS A 114 -21.53 -6.33 8.48
CA LYS A 114 -22.28 -5.07 8.38
C LYS A 114 -21.35 -3.87 8.46
N ARG A 115 -20.44 -3.87 9.41
CA ARG A 115 -19.47 -2.79 9.58
C ARG A 115 -18.45 -2.74 8.46
N MET A 116 -18.00 -3.90 7.95
CA MET A 116 -17.10 -3.95 6.79
C MET A 116 -17.76 -3.36 5.54
N ILE A 117 -19.01 -3.70 5.26
CA ILE A 117 -19.80 -3.14 4.15
C ILE A 117 -19.93 -1.63 4.29
N GLU A 118 -20.26 -1.13 5.48
CA GLU A 118 -20.44 0.29 5.73
C GLU A 118 -19.13 1.09 5.57
N GLU A 119 -18.02 0.59 6.08
CA GLU A 119 -16.71 1.24 5.92
C GLU A 119 -16.26 1.22 4.43
N THR A 120 -16.54 0.13 3.69
CA THR A 120 -16.29 0.07 2.25
C THR A 120 -17.10 1.12 1.51
N ARG A 121 -18.41 1.23 1.81
CA ARG A 121 -19.28 2.23 1.20
C ARG A 121 -18.78 3.66 1.45
N ARG A 122 -18.34 3.98 2.66
CA ARG A 122 -17.78 5.30 2.99
C ARG A 122 -16.53 5.64 2.16
N VAL A 123 -15.68 4.64 1.90
CA VAL A 123 -14.51 4.86 1.03
C VAL A 123 -14.96 5.15 -0.39
N PHE A 124 -15.91 4.39 -0.91
CA PHE A 124 -16.45 4.60 -2.26
C PHE A 124 -17.12 5.96 -2.41
N GLU A 125 -17.94 6.37 -1.46
CA GLU A 125 -18.58 7.71 -1.44
C GLU A 125 -17.53 8.83 -1.47
N ARG A 126 -16.44 8.71 -0.69
CA ARG A 126 -15.34 9.68 -0.70
C ARG A 126 -14.59 9.74 -2.02
N MET A 127 -14.60 8.66 -2.79
CA MET A 127 -13.99 8.58 -4.12
C MET A 127 -14.98 8.93 -5.24
N GLY A 128 -16.24 9.23 -4.92
CA GLY A 128 -17.29 9.49 -5.92
C GLY A 128 -17.70 8.23 -6.70
N LEU A 129 -17.57 7.03 -6.12
CA LEU A 129 -17.85 5.76 -6.77
C LEU A 129 -19.23 5.24 -6.39
N THR A 130 -19.96 4.75 -7.39
CA THR A 130 -21.27 4.11 -7.24
C THR A 130 -21.14 2.58 -7.38
N LEU A 131 -20.34 1.95 -6.51
CA LEU A 131 -20.11 0.52 -6.50
C LEU A 131 -20.80 -0.12 -5.30
N ASP A 132 -21.50 -1.24 -5.49
CA ASP A 132 -22.05 -2.00 -4.35
C ASP A 132 -20.92 -2.78 -3.65
N PRO A 133 -20.67 -2.55 -2.36
CA PRO A 133 -19.69 -3.34 -1.61
C PRO A 133 -19.94 -4.85 -1.61
N LYS A 134 -21.17 -5.29 -1.88
CA LYS A 134 -21.55 -6.70 -1.93
C LYS A 134 -21.33 -7.36 -3.28
N GLU A 135 -21.01 -6.58 -4.32
CA GLU A 135 -20.72 -7.11 -5.65
C GLU A 135 -19.54 -8.07 -5.60
N MET A 136 -19.63 -9.16 -6.36
CA MET A 136 -18.56 -10.16 -6.48
C MET A 136 -17.43 -9.62 -7.35
N VAL A 137 -16.19 -9.76 -6.90
CA VAL A 137 -15.02 -9.25 -7.65
C VAL A 137 -14.91 -9.88 -9.05
N ARG A 138 -15.34 -11.12 -9.24
CA ARG A 138 -15.35 -11.77 -10.57
C ARG A 138 -16.22 -11.05 -11.62
N ASN A 139 -17.24 -10.31 -11.19
CA ASN A 139 -18.14 -9.57 -12.07
C ASN A 139 -17.58 -8.21 -12.51
N LEU A 140 -16.48 -7.77 -11.89
CA LEU A 140 -15.83 -6.50 -12.19
C LEU A 140 -14.89 -6.64 -13.40
N ASP A 141 -14.85 -5.62 -14.24
CA ASP A 141 -13.79 -5.47 -15.23
C ASP A 141 -12.44 -5.12 -14.57
N ALA A 142 -11.37 -5.11 -15.37
CA ALA A 142 -10.02 -4.83 -14.88
C ALA A 142 -9.88 -3.43 -14.24
N SER A 143 -10.59 -2.43 -14.78
CA SER A 143 -10.54 -1.06 -14.27
C SER A 143 -11.18 -0.95 -12.89
N TYR A 144 -12.34 -1.54 -12.70
CA TYR A 144 -13.00 -1.59 -11.39
C TYR A 144 -12.21 -2.43 -10.38
N LYS A 145 -11.57 -3.52 -10.79
CA LYS A 145 -10.66 -4.28 -9.92
C LYS A 145 -9.50 -3.41 -9.42
N GLN A 146 -8.87 -2.61 -10.29
CA GLN A 146 -7.84 -1.64 -9.87
C GLN A 146 -8.38 -0.60 -8.89
N ILE A 147 -9.58 -0.09 -9.12
CA ILE A 147 -10.25 0.86 -8.22
C ILE A 147 -10.45 0.23 -6.83
N VAL A 148 -10.85 -1.03 -6.75
CA VAL A 148 -10.99 -1.75 -5.46
C VAL A 148 -9.64 -1.87 -4.75
N GLU A 149 -8.55 -2.16 -5.45
CA GLU A 149 -7.19 -2.18 -4.87
C GLU A 149 -6.77 -0.81 -4.30
N ILE A 150 -7.01 0.26 -5.06
CA ILE A 150 -6.75 1.64 -4.60
C ILE A 150 -7.59 1.94 -3.35
N SER A 151 -8.87 1.60 -3.39
CA SER A 151 -9.81 1.79 -2.27
C SER A 151 -9.35 1.05 -1.01
N ARG A 152 -8.83 -0.17 -1.18
CA ARG A 152 -8.25 -0.97 -0.08
C ARG A 152 -7.06 -0.25 0.55
N ALA A 153 -6.15 0.29 -0.25
CA ALA A 153 -5.01 1.05 0.24
C ALA A 153 -5.44 2.31 1.01
N LEU A 154 -6.43 3.05 0.51
CA LEU A 154 -6.99 4.22 1.19
C LEU A 154 -7.69 3.87 2.51
N LEU A 155 -8.41 2.75 2.56
CA LEU A 155 -9.04 2.25 3.79
C LEU A 155 -8.00 1.97 4.87
N MET A 156 -6.87 1.39 4.50
CA MET A 156 -5.76 1.11 5.40
C MET A 156 -5.18 2.38 6.01
N ASN A 157 -4.92 3.41 5.21
CA ASN A 157 -4.39 4.69 5.67
C ASN A 157 -5.38 5.47 6.55
N ALA A 158 -6.66 5.43 6.26
CA ALA A 158 -7.69 6.10 7.06
C ALA A 158 -7.79 5.56 8.50
N LYS A 159 -7.52 4.28 8.72
CA LYS A 159 -7.50 3.68 10.08
C LYS A 159 -6.30 4.13 10.90
N MET A 160 -5.16 4.41 10.28
CA MET A 160 -3.97 4.87 10.97
C MET A 160 -4.11 6.32 11.47
N SER A 161 -4.79 7.18 10.73
CA SER A 161 -5.06 8.55 11.17
C SER A 161 -5.98 8.61 12.40
N ARG A 162 -6.86 7.63 12.59
CA ARG A 162 -7.75 7.53 13.78
C ARG A 162 -7.07 6.99 15.04
N ARG A 163 -5.96 6.26 14.92
CA ARG A 163 -5.21 5.75 16.09
C ARG A 163 -4.27 6.80 16.70
N ARG A 164 -4.06 7.93 16.02
CA ARG A 164 -3.19 9.02 16.49
C ARG A 164 -3.93 10.15 17.24
N ARG A 165 -5.21 9.95 17.59
CA ARG A 165 -5.98 10.89 18.43
C ARG A 165 -6.31 10.30 19.77
#